data_e63e21fffce656bdfb084170e0638e23
#
_entry.id   e63e21fffce656bdfb084170e0638e23
#
_cell.length_a   1.000
_cell.length_b   1.000
_cell.length_c   1.000
_cell.angle_alpha   90.00
_cell.angle_beta   90.00
_cell.angle_gamma   90.00
#
_symmetry.space_group_name_H-M   'P 1'
#
loop_
_entity.id
_entity.type
_entity.pdbx_description
1 polymer ?
#
loop_
_entity_poly.entity_id
_entity_poly.type
_entity_poly.pdbx_seq_one_letter_code
_entity_poly.pdbx_strand_id
1 'polypeptide(L)'
;MKRLSVVLMAFFLAGAIACYGADGNYADIQQSLVGQKFLDLEEPDVNGVEHKLSDYAGKGKWVLVDFWASWCGPCKAEMPNVTAAYKKYHDKGFEIVGVSFDREKGNWIRAIREWDMPWIHLSDLKYWDNAAREVYGVDAIPDNLLIDPDGIIVARGLRGAALDAVLSEIFK
;
A
#
# COMPACT_ATOMS: atom_id res chain seq x y z
N MET A 1 -35.41 10.40 -48.65
CA MET A 1 -34.08 10.63 -48.05
C MET A 1 -34.25 11.54 -46.85
N LYS A 2 -34.31 10.97 -45.64
CA LYS A 2 -34.52 11.71 -44.37
C LYS A 2 -33.14 11.92 -43.71
N ARG A 3 -32.74 13.18 -43.58
CA ARG A 3 -31.50 13.56 -42.87
C ARG A 3 -31.79 13.53 -41.36
N LEU A 4 -31.05 12.70 -40.65
CA LEU A 4 -31.10 12.60 -39.20
C LEU A 4 -30.10 13.64 -38.63
N SER A 5 -30.64 14.69 -38.00
CA SER A 5 -29.83 15.70 -37.28
C SER A 5 -29.41 15.13 -35.93
N VAL A 6 -28.12 14.94 -35.77
CA VAL A 6 -27.54 14.61 -34.47
C VAL A 6 -27.31 15.92 -33.70
N VAL A 7 -28.11 16.11 -32.64
CA VAL A 7 -27.99 17.21 -31.70
C VAL A 7 -26.84 16.84 -30.74
N LEU A 8 -25.70 17.52 -30.87
CA LEU A 8 -24.60 17.42 -29.94
C LEU A 8 -24.92 18.22 -28.67
N MET A 9 -25.28 17.52 -27.59
CA MET A 9 -25.50 18.13 -26.28
C MET A 9 -24.14 18.26 -25.58
N ALA A 10 -23.54 19.45 -25.65
CA ALA A 10 -22.35 19.80 -24.91
C ALA A 10 -22.71 19.97 -23.40
N PHE A 11 -22.33 19.01 -22.59
CA PHE A 11 -22.35 19.17 -21.13
C PHE A 11 -21.15 20.05 -20.71
N PHE A 12 -21.41 21.28 -20.39
CA PHE A 12 -20.51 22.14 -19.63
C PHE A 12 -20.46 21.62 -18.19
N LEU A 13 -19.42 20.86 -17.85
CA LEU A 13 -19.06 20.60 -16.45
C LEU A 13 -18.33 21.84 -15.92
N ALA A 14 -19.08 22.68 -15.21
CA ALA A 14 -18.52 23.77 -14.42
C ALA A 14 -17.64 23.15 -13.33
N GLY A 15 -16.32 23.45 -13.40
CA GLY A 15 -15.37 23.05 -12.41
C GLY A 15 -15.68 23.72 -11.05
N ALA A 16 -16.17 22.94 -10.10
CA ALA A 16 -16.14 23.31 -8.69
C ALA A 16 -14.70 23.07 -8.20
N ILE A 17 -13.90 24.13 -8.14
CA ILE A 17 -12.67 24.13 -7.33
C ILE A 17 -13.16 24.14 -5.87
N ALA A 18 -13.24 22.95 -5.28
CA ALA A 18 -13.43 22.82 -3.84
C ALA A 18 -12.15 23.30 -3.17
N CYS A 19 -12.23 24.43 -2.47
CA CYS A 19 -11.22 24.83 -1.51
C CYS A 19 -11.15 23.75 -0.43
N TYR A 20 -10.08 22.96 -0.43
CA TYR A 20 -9.77 22.03 0.64
C TYR A 20 -9.47 22.85 1.90
N GLY A 21 -10.43 22.91 2.80
CA GLY A 21 -10.23 23.39 4.16
C GLY A 21 -9.30 22.44 4.92
N ALA A 22 -8.51 22.97 5.84
CA ALA A 22 -7.49 22.30 6.61
C ALA A 22 -8.00 21.20 7.58
N ASP A 23 -9.25 20.78 7.49
CA ASP A 23 -9.91 19.78 8.34
C ASP A 23 -10.24 18.48 7.59
N GLY A 24 -9.43 18.13 6.58
CA GLY A 24 -9.60 16.88 5.83
C GLY A 24 -9.55 15.69 6.77
N ASN A 25 -10.68 15.01 6.94
CA ASN A 25 -10.79 13.79 7.73
C ASN A 25 -9.82 12.74 7.14
N TYR A 26 -8.93 12.18 7.95
CA TYR A 26 -7.96 11.14 7.52
C TYR A 26 -8.62 9.98 6.76
N ALA A 27 -9.87 9.65 7.07
CA ALA A 27 -10.66 8.66 6.35
C ALA A 27 -10.86 9.03 4.86
N ASP A 28 -11.03 10.31 4.54
CA ASP A 28 -11.21 10.77 3.16
C ASP A 28 -9.89 10.70 2.38
N ILE A 29 -8.75 10.95 3.02
CA ILE A 29 -7.42 10.80 2.42
C ILE A 29 -7.14 9.32 2.14
N GLN A 30 -7.48 8.43 3.06
CA GLN A 30 -7.29 6.99 2.90
C GLN A 30 -8.07 6.43 1.71
N GLN A 31 -9.33 6.86 1.53
CA GLN A 31 -10.16 6.46 0.40
C GLN A 31 -9.73 7.13 -0.92
N SER A 32 -9.13 8.32 -0.86
CA SER A 32 -8.73 9.10 -2.04
C SER A 32 -7.51 8.54 -2.77
N LEU A 33 -6.72 7.65 -2.14
CA LEU A 33 -5.53 7.06 -2.75
C LEU A 33 -5.85 5.92 -3.72
N VAL A 34 -6.98 5.24 -3.56
CA VAL A 34 -7.39 4.15 -4.47
C VAL A 34 -7.75 4.73 -5.84
N GLY A 35 -7.16 4.16 -6.89
CA GLY A 35 -7.25 4.65 -8.26
C GLY A 35 -6.16 5.65 -8.64
N GLN A 36 -5.29 6.04 -7.71
CA GLN A 36 -4.16 6.94 -7.99
C GLN A 36 -2.85 6.15 -8.11
N LYS A 37 -1.89 6.75 -8.80
CA LYS A 37 -0.53 6.24 -8.84
C LYS A 37 0.10 6.35 -7.45
N PHE A 38 0.87 5.31 -7.06
CA PHE A 38 1.59 5.34 -5.79
C PHE A 38 2.55 6.54 -5.72
N LEU A 39 2.79 7.04 -4.53
CA LEU A 39 3.81 8.05 -4.25
C LEU A 39 5.09 7.34 -3.83
N ASP A 40 6.24 7.86 -4.26
CA ASP A 40 7.50 7.23 -3.88
C ASP A 40 7.80 7.44 -2.39
N LEU A 41 8.38 6.43 -1.77
CA LEU A 41 8.85 6.42 -0.39
C LEU A 41 10.26 5.90 -0.41
N GLU A 42 11.20 6.62 0.22
CA GLU A 42 12.60 6.23 0.30
C GLU A 42 12.98 5.98 1.76
N GLU A 43 13.38 4.76 2.08
CA GLU A 43 13.77 4.34 3.43
C GLU A 43 14.85 3.25 3.37
N PRO A 44 15.73 3.15 4.40
CA PRO A 44 16.74 2.12 4.44
C PRO A 44 16.18 0.73 4.79
N ASP A 45 16.85 -0.30 4.25
CA ASP A 45 16.62 -1.69 4.64
C ASP A 45 17.31 -2.04 5.97
N VAL A 46 17.22 -3.32 6.37
CA VAL A 46 17.85 -3.84 7.59
C VAL A 46 19.38 -3.69 7.61
N ASN A 47 20.03 -3.53 6.45
CA ASN A 47 21.46 -3.34 6.30
C ASN A 47 21.83 -1.85 6.23
N GLY A 48 20.85 -0.95 6.16
CA GLY A 48 21.06 0.49 6.03
C GLY A 48 21.23 0.93 4.57
N VAL A 49 20.83 0.10 3.60
CA VAL A 49 20.83 0.46 2.18
C VAL A 49 19.51 1.14 1.87
N GLU A 50 19.58 2.35 1.28
CA GLU A 50 18.41 3.10 0.86
C GLU A 50 17.70 2.43 -0.33
N HIS A 51 16.39 2.32 -0.25
CA HIS A 51 15.52 1.80 -1.29
C HIS A 51 14.34 2.73 -1.50
N LYS A 52 13.89 2.79 -2.74
CA LYS A 52 12.66 3.49 -3.12
C LYS A 52 11.53 2.48 -3.36
N LEU A 53 10.31 2.86 -3.03
CA LEU A 53 9.16 2.03 -3.35
C LEU A 53 9.06 1.77 -4.86
N SER A 54 9.49 2.73 -5.69
CA SER A 54 9.61 2.58 -7.15
C SER A 54 10.66 1.55 -7.60
N ASP A 55 11.51 1.02 -6.71
CA ASP A 55 12.37 -0.11 -7.02
C ASP A 55 11.58 -1.42 -7.16
N TYR A 56 10.40 -1.47 -6.58
CA TYR A 56 9.53 -2.66 -6.52
C TYR A 56 8.20 -2.47 -7.25
N ALA A 57 7.50 -1.33 -7.02
CA ALA A 57 6.19 -1.03 -7.56
C ALA A 57 6.24 -0.41 -8.97
N GLY A 58 5.19 -0.65 -9.79
CA GLY A 58 5.10 -0.11 -11.14
C GLY A 58 6.09 -0.74 -12.13
N LYS A 59 6.56 -1.98 -11.86
CA LYS A 59 7.53 -2.73 -12.67
C LYS A 59 6.98 -4.08 -13.15
N GLY A 60 5.70 -4.14 -13.43
CA GLY A 60 5.08 -5.35 -13.96
C GLY A 60 4.71 -6.41 -12.92
N LYS A 61 4.88 -6.11 -11.61
CA LYS A 61 4.46 -6.97 -10.51
C LYS A 61 3.34 -6.33 -9.71
N TRP A 62 2.52 -7.17 -9.08
CA TRP A 62 1.61 -6.76 -8.02
C TRP A 62 2.40 -6.58 -6.72
N VAL A 63 2.24 -5.46 -6.03
CA VAL A 63 2.97 -5.15 -4.80
C VAL A 63 2.01 -4.85 -3.66
N LEU A 64 2.17 -5.56 -2.55
CA LEU A 64 1.54 -5.21 -1.28
C LEU A 64 2.55 -4.38 -0.46
N VAL A 65 2.24 -3.12 -0.20
CA VAL A 65 2.97 -2.32 0.79
C VAL A 65 2.29 -2.54 2.13
N ASP A 66 2.98 -3.23 3.05
CA ASP A 66 2.44 -3.60 4.36
C ASP A 66 3.04 -2.72 5.46
N PHE A 67 2.20 -1.93 6.14
CA PHE A 67 2.57 -1.04 7.25
C PHE A 67 2.39 -1.77 8.58
N TRP A 68 3.48 -1.97 9.29
CA TRP A 68 3.51 -2.81 10.48
C TRP A 68 4.52 -2.33 11.54
N ALA A 69 4.62 -3.02 12.67
CA ALA A 69 5.69 -2.85 13.65
C ALA A 69 5.82 -4.08 14.55
N SER A 70 7.00 -4.30 15.13
CA SER A 70 7.28 -5.42 16.03
C SER A 70 6.44 -5.39 17.32
N TRP A 71 6.07 -4.21 17.77
CA TRP A 71 5.25 -3.98 18.97
C TRP A 71 3.73 -4.05 18.67
N CYS A 72 3.33 -4.20 17.40
CA CYS A 72 1.93 -4.22 16.99
C CYS A 72 1.32 -5.62 17.12
N GLY A 73 0.55 -5.86 18.16
CA GLY A 73 -0.13 -7.14 18.39
C GLY A 73 -1.06 -7.57 17.25
N PRO A 74 -1.95 -6.69 16.76
CA PRO A 74 -2.78 -6.99 15.57
C PRO A 74 -2.00 -7.30 14.31
N CYS A 75 -0.84 -6.63 14.08
CA CYS A 75 0.04 -6.94 12.94
C CYS A 75 0.58 -8.38 13.04
N LYS A 76 1.04 -8.77 14.24
CA LYS A 76 1.48 -10.15 14.50
C LYS A 76 0.39 -11.17 14.22
N ALA A 77 -0.86 -10.87 14.60
CA ALA A 77 -1.99 -11.76 14.36
C ALA A 77 -2.35 -11.89 12.86
N GLU A 78 -2.13 -10.84 12.07
CA GLU A 78 -2.37 -10.83 10.61
C GLU A 78 -1.25 -11.51 9.83
N MET A 79 -0.03 -11.57 10.34
CA MET A 79 1.15 -12.05 9.62
C MET A 79 1.02 -13.46 9.02
N PRO A 80 0.33 -14.44 9.65
CA PRO A 80 0.08 -15.73 9.01
C PRO A 80 -0.66 -15.63 7.67
N ASN A 81 -1.59 -14.69 7.52
CA ASN A 81 -2.32 -14.46 6.26
C ASN A 81 -1.40 -13.85 5.20
N VAL A 82 -0.58 -12.86 5.60
CA VAL A 82 0.37 -12.18 4.71
C VAL A 82 1.46 -13.15 4.23
N THR A 83 2.04 -13.96 5.12
CA THR A 83 3.05 -14.97 4.75
C THR A 83 2.46 -16.07 3.87
N ALA A 84 1.21 -16.48 4.11
CA ALA A 84 0.52 -17.44 3.24
C ALA A 84 0.29 -16.88 1.84
N ALA A 85 -0.11 -15.61 1.74
CA ALA A 85 -0.27 -14.91 0.47
C ALA A 85 1.06 -14.82 -0.30
N TYR A 86 2.14 -14.43 0.37
CA TYR A 86 3.47 -14.40 -0.22
C TYR A 86 3.88 -15.76 -0.79
N LYS A 87 3.82 -16.82 0.03
CA LYS A 87 4.17 -18.19 -0.38
C LYS A 87 3.34 -18.70 -1.56
N LYS A 88 2.07 -18.28 -1.66
CA LYS A 88 1.14 -18.75 -2.70
C LYS A 88 1.30 -17.99 -4.03
N TYR A 89 1.67 -16.72 -4.00
CA TYR A 89 1.58 -15.83 -5.17
C TYR A 89 2.92 -15.20 -5.60
N HIS A 90 3.98 -15.27 -4.80
CA HIS A 90 5.27 -14.64 -5.12
C HIS A 90 5.80 -15.08 -6.50
N ASP A 91 5.84 -16.39 -6.75
CA ASP A 91 6.32 -16.95 -8.03
C ASP A 91 5.40 -16.62 -9.23
N LYS A 92 4.22 -16.06 -8.96
CA LYS A 92 3.26 -15.63 -9.97
C LYS A 92 3.32 -14.12 -10.27
N GLY A 93 4.29 -13.41 -9.69
CA GLY A 93 4.46 -11.97 -9.89
C GLY A 93 3.86 -11.09 -8.79
N PHE A 94 3.72 -11.62 -7.58
CA PHE A 94 3.36 -10.88 -6.38
C PHE A 94 4.60 -10.58 -5.53
N GLU A 95 4.70 -9.37 -4.99
CA GLU A 95 5.77 -8.95 -4.10
C GLU A 95 5.20 -8.25 -2.87
N ILE A 96 5.95 -8.24 -1.77
CA ILE A 96 5.61 -7.47 -0.57
C ILE A 96 6.78 -6.53 -0.22
N VAL A 97 6.45 -5.30 0.16
CA VAL A 97 7.36 -4.34 0.77
C VAL A 97 6.82 -4.01 2.16
N GLY A 98 7.49 -4.47 3.20
CA GLY A 98 7.13 -4.17 4.57
C GLY A 98 7.73 -2.83 5.00
N VAL A 99 6.88 -1.88 5.42
CA VAL A 99 7.32 -0.58 5.96
C VAL A 99 7.06 -0.58 7.45
N SER A 100 8.13 -0.53 8.25
CA SER A 100 8.05 -0.68 9.69
C SER A 100 8.02 0.64 10.44
N PHE A 101 7.11 0.74 11.40
CA PHE A 101 6.97 1.83 12.37
C PHE A 101 7.73 1.54 13.68
N ASP A 102 8.83 0.80 13.61
CA ASP A 102 9.69 0.54 14.78
C ASP A 102 10.61 1.74 15.10
N ARG A 103 11.09 1.81 16.35
CA ARG A 103 12.20 2.70 16.77
C ARG A 103 13.49 1.93 16.95
N GLU A 104 13.35 0.69 17.40
CA GLU A 104 14.49 -0.15 17.81
C GLU A 104 14.80 -1.18 16.73
N LYS A 105 15.89 -0.98 16.02
CA LYS A 105 16.34 -1.86 14.93
C LYS A 105 16.41 -3.33 15.36
N GLY A 106 16.85 -3.60 16.59
CA GLY A 106 16.96 -4.96 17.10
C GLY A 106 15.61 -5.66 17.24
N ASN A 107 14.56 -4.94 17.66
CA ASN A 107 13.21 -5.47 17.77
C ASN A 107 12.61 -5.74 16.38
N TRP A 108 12.78 -4.81 15.46
CA TRP A 108 12.38 -4.92 14.06
C TRP A 108 12.99 -6.16 13.40
N ILE A 109 14.32 -6.31 13.42
CA ILE A 109 15.00 -7.47 12.82
C ILE A 109 14.59 -8.78 13.49
N ARG A 110 14.39 -8.78 14.82
CA ARG A 110 13.92 -9.97 15.53
C ARG A 110 12.52 -10.38 15.07
N ALA A 111 11.59 -9.43 14.96
CA ALA A 111 10.22 -9.72 14.50
C ALA A 111 10.19 -10.25 13.04
N ILE A 112 10.99 -9.69 12.14
CA ILE A 112 11.14 -10.20 10.77
C ILE A 112 11.46 -11.71 10.76
N ARG A 113 12.41 -12.11 11.60
CA ARG A 113 12.82 -13.53 11.71
C ARG A 113 11.78 -14.41 12.39
N GLU A 114 11.23 -13.94 13.51
CA GLU A 114 10.26 -14.71 14.32
C GLU A 114 8.93 -14.91 13.60
N TRP A 115 8.53 -13.98 12.73
CA TRP A 115 7.26 -14.04 12.00
C TRP A 115 7.42 -14.58 10.56
N ASP A 116 8.62 -15.09 10.20
CA ASP A 116 8.92 -15.72 8.90
C ASP A 116 8.55 -14.81 7.70
N MET A 117 9.08 -13.57 7.70
CA MET A 117 8.80 -12.55 6.71
C MET A 117 9.97 -12.42 5.71
N PRO A 118 9.99 -13.18 4.59
CA PRO A 118 11.15 -13.30 3.71
C PRO A 118 11.29 -12.18 2.66
N TRP A 119 10.39 -11.21 2.63
CA TRP A 119 10.40 -10.08 1.68
C TRP A 119 11.25 -8.91 2.17
N ILE A 120 11.34 -7.84 1.36
CA ILE A 120 12.07 -6.63 1.74
C ILE A 120 11.35 -5.86 2.84
N HIS A 121 12.14 -5.34 3.77
CA HIS A 121 11.65 -4.52 4.87
C HIS A 121 12.40 -3.20 4.93
N LEU A 122 11.65 -2.10 5.01
CA LEU A 122 12.15 -0.74 5.08
C LEU A 122 11.72 -0.08 6.39
N SER A 123 12.54 0.80 6.94
CA SER A 123 12.18 1.60 8.11
C SER A 123 13.16 2.76 8.31
N ASP A 124 12.66 3.96 8.51
CA ASP A 124 13.45 5.11 8.97
C ASP A 124 13.64 5.12 10.51
N LEU A 125 13.08 4.14 11.22
CA LEU A 125 13.13 3.97 12.68
C LEU A 125 12.56 5.15 13.48
N LYS A 126 11.65 5.92 12.89
CA LYS A 126 11.05 7.11 13.54
C LYS A 126 9.70 6.87 14.20
N TYR A 127 9.25 5.62 14.30
CA TYR A 127 7.96 5.29 14.92
C TYR A 127 6.80 5.99 14.17
N TRP A 128 5.93 6.74 14.87
CA TRP A 128 4.84 7.48 14.25
C TRP A 128 5.26 8.75 13.48
N ASP A 129 6.55 9.12 13.53
CA ASP A 129 7.13 10.17 12.67
C ASP A 129 7.72 9.58 11.37
N ASN A 130 7.42 8.30 11.08
CA ASN A 130 7.81 7.64 9.83
C ASN A 130 7.19 8.37 8.62
N ALA A 131 7.97 8.51 7.54
CA ALA A 131 7.57 9.23 6.33
C ALA A 131 6.31 8.64 5.67
N ALA A 132 6.07 7.33 5.79
CA ALA A 132 4.87 6.69 5.25
C ALA A 132 3.57 7.23 5.87
N ARG A 133 3.61 7.72 7.12
CA ARG A 133 2.46 8.36 7.76
C ARG A 133 2.02 9.62 7.01
N GLU A 134 2.96 10.46 6.62
CA GLU A 134 2.68 11.69 5.89
C GLU A 134 2.29 11.39 4.44
N VAL A 135 3.07 10.52 3.75
CA VAL A 135 2.89 10.20 2.33
C VAL A 135 1.57 9.47 2.08
N TYR A 136 1.21 8.52 2.94
CA TYR A 136 0.06 7.62 2.73
C TYR A 136 -1.06 7.80 3.75
N GLY A 137 -0.94 8.74 4.68
CA GLY A 137 -1.95 8.97 5.72
C GLY A 137 -2.12 7.75 6.64
N VAL A 138 -1.02 7.07 7.01
CA VAL A 138 -1.07 5.90 7.90
C VAL A 138 -1.19 6.37 9.34
N ASP A 139 -2.36 6.26 9.94
CA ASP A 139 -2.66 6.68 11.32
C ASP A 139 -2.90 5.50 12.26
N ALA A 140 -3.02 4.28 11.72
CA ALA A 140 -3.14 3.03 12.47
C ALA A 140 -2.47 1.89 11.72
N ILE A 141 -1.94 0.91 12.46
CA ILE A 141 -1.39 -0.33 11.91
C ILE A 141 -2.06 -1.56 12.58
N PRO A 142 -2.20 -2.69 11.84
CA PRO A 142 -1.75 -2.94 10.48
C PRO A 142 -2.56 -2.14 9.47
N ASP A 143 -1.92 -1.70 8.38
CA ASP A 143 -2.56 -1.14 7.20
C ASP A 143 -1.77 -1.60 5.97
N ASN A 144 -2.33 -1.53 4.78
CA ASN A 144 -1.62 -1.89 3.57
C ASN A 144 -2.23 -1.25 2.32
N LEU A 145 -1.43 -1.21 1.27
CA LEU A 145 -1.83 -0.79 -0.07
C LEU A 145 -1.52 -1.92 -1.05
N LEU A 146 -2.48 -2.30 -1.88
CA LEU A 146 -2.23 -3.18 -3.02
C LEU A 146 -2.05 -2.32 -4.27
N ILE A 147 -0.89 -2.46 -4.91
CA ILE A 147 -0.47 -1.72 -6.10
C ILE A 147 -0.42 -2.68 -7.28
N ASP A 148 -1.01 -2.30 -8.39
CA ASP A 148 -1.02 -3.09 -9.62
C ASP A 148 0.32 -2.99 -10.40
N PRO A 149 0.53 -3.79 -11.48
CA PRO A 149 1.74 -3.76 -12.29
C PRO A 149 2.10 -2.41 -12.92
N ASP A 150 1.13 -1.52 -13.11
CA ASP A 150 1.31 -0.18 -13.69
C ASP A 150 1.59 0.88 -12.60
N GLY A 151 1.50 0.49 -11.32
CA GLY A 151 1.77 1.37 -10.18
C GLY A 151 0.53 2.09 -9.67
N ILE A 152 -0.67 1.61 -9.97
CA ILE A 152 -1.93 2.17 -9.45
C ILE A 152 -2.30 1.45 -8.15
N ILE A 153 -2.65 2.21 -7.13
CA ILE A 153 -3.20 1.68 -5.88
C ILE A 153 -4.63 1.20 -6.15
N VAL A 154 -4.87 -0.10 -6.04
CA VAL A 154 -6.19 -0.68 -6.36
C VAL A 154 -7.00 -1.06 -5.12
N ALA A 155 -6.35 -1.20 -3.97
CA ALA A 155 -7.02 -1.48 -2.71
C ALA A 155 -6.19 -1.01 -1.52
N ARG A 156 -6.84 -0.84 -0.35
CA ARG A 156 -6.22 -0.52 0.94
C ARG A 156 -6.87 -1.32 2.06
N GLY A 157 -6.10 -1.65 3.10
CA GLY A 157 -6.59 -2.25 4.33
C GLY A 157 -7.09 -3.69 4.16
N LEU A 158 -6.54 -4.44 3.20
CA LEU A 158 -6.88 -5.84 2.97
C LEU A 158 -6.36 -6.72 4.11
N ARG A 159 -7.24 -7.52 4.74
CA ARG A 159 -6.89 -8.39 5.87
C ARG A 159 -7.58 -9.75 5.79
N GLY A 160 -6.93 -10.77 6.35
CA GLY A 160 -7.49 -12.11 6.47
C GLY A 160 -8.04 -12.66 5.15
N ALA A 161 -9.28 -13.11 5.17
CA ALA A 161 -9.94 -13.66 3.99
C ALA A 161 -10.10 -12.66 2.83
N ALA A 162 -10.17 -11.35 3.11
CA ALA A 162 -10.27 -10.34 2.05
C ALA A 162 -8.98 -10.23 1.23
N LEU A 163 -7.80 -10.36 1.87
CA LEU A 163 -6.53 -10.38 1.16
C LEU A 163 -6.44 -11.59 0.22
N ASP A 164 -6.73 -12.80 0.70
CA ASP A 164 -6.69 -14.00 -0.14
C ASP A 164 -7.75 -13.96 -1.26
N ALA A 165 -8.96 -13.45 -0.98
CA ALA A 165 -10.02 -13.33 -1.98
C ALA A 165 -9.60 -12.42 -3.16
N VAL A 166 -9.03 -11.24 -2.87
CA VAL A 166 -8.56 -10.30 -3.91
C VAL A 166 -7.41 -10.91 -4.70
N LEU A 167 -6.40 -11.47 -4.01
CA LEU A 167 -5.24 -12.07 -4.70
C LEU A 167 -5.63 -13.33 -5.51
N SER A 168 -6.57 -14.13 -5.02
CA SER A 168 -7.05 -15.32 -5.77
C SER A 168 -7.80 -14.94 -7.05
N GLU A 169 -8.45 -13.78 -7.08
CA GLU A 169 -9.09 -13.24 -8.29
C GLU A 169 -8.06 -12.73 -9.31
N ILE A 170 -7.01 -12.07 -8.83
CA ILE A 170 -5.91 -11.53 -9.65
C ILE A 170 -5.07 -12.64 -10.30
N PHE A 171 -4.77 -13.70 -9.55
CA PHE A 171 -3.84 -14.76 -9.95
C PHE A 171 -4.54 -16.08 -10.35
N LYS A 172 -5.73 -15.98 -10.91
CA LYS A 172 -6.50 -17.12 -11.46
C LYS A 172 -5.77 -17.91 -12.53
#